data_dc1631484eb3cd8b25f7627dffd913b3
#
_entry.id   dc1631484eb3cd8b25f7627dffd913b3
#
_cell.length_a   1.000
_cell.length_b   1.000
_cell.length_c   1.000
_cell.angle_alpha   90.00
_cell.angle_beta   90.00
_cell.angle_gamma   90.00
#
_symmetry.space_group_name_H-M   'P 1'
#
loop_
_entity.id
_entity.type
_entity.pdbx_description
1 polymer ?
#
loop_
_entity_poly.entity_id
_entity_poly.type
_entity_poly.pdbx_seq_one_letter_code
_entity_poly.pdbx_strand_id
1 'polypeptide(L)'
;MKNYILALTIFLSSCSFEQLNDDEVVIYTSRQPQLIENLLNVFSEETGIQVTVLSGDAQQLMERIAVEEADTDADIFMTVDAGVLWQAADKGIFDPVESEVLSTRIPQHLRDIDNQWFGFSKRARTIVYSKTDIDPQDLSSYEALATREFKGKLCLRTSKKVYNRSLIASMIEANGSERTERVVKGWVNNLAEPVFSSDTNVLKAVEAGNCSLTIVNTYYLARLIESNSVENLGIFWANQEDRGVHVNISGAGLVKWSNNKSSSIKLLEWLSSDTAQEMYAKANKEYPTVDGIPLHPVIEAWGDFKEDLIQVDKLGSMQSDAVFIAQTAGYN
;
A
#
# COMPACT_ATOMS: atom_id res chain seq x y z
N MET A 1 -0.35 -84.04 28.77
CA MET A 1 0.47 -83.08 28.00
C MET A 1 -0.45 -81.94 27.60
N LYS A 2 -0.31 -80.77 28.24
CA LYS A 2 -1.11 -79.57 27.96
C LYS A 2 -0.28 -78.63 27.14
N ASN A 3 -0.70 -78.39 25.89
CA ASN A 3 -0.06 -77.39 25.01
C ASN A 3 -0.59 -75.99 25.36
N TYR A 4 0.31 -75.11 25.77
CA TYR A 4 0.02 -73.66 25.89
C TYR A 4 0.42 -72.99 24.59
N ILE A 5 -0.61 -72.41 23.90
CA ILE A 5 -0.41 -71.52 22.75
C ILE A 5 -0.22 -70.11 23.29
N LEU A 6 0.97 -69.57 23.10
CA LEU A 6 1.29 -68.18 23.45
C LEU A 6 0.85 -67.28 22.27
N ALA A 7 -0.20 -66.49 22.47
CA ALA A 7 -0.65 -65.49 21.50
C ALA A 7 0.21 -64.24 21.63
N LEU A 8 1.01 -63.95 20.62
CA LEU A 8 1.82 -62.74 20.49
C LEU A 8 0.94 -61.61 19.93
N THR A 9 0.54 -60.68 20.81
CA THR A 9 -0.20 -59.49 20.42
C THR A 9 0.76 -58.43 19.91
N ILE A 10 0.80 -58.19 18.58
CA ILE A 10 1.56 -57.11 17.96
C ILE A 10 0.76 -55.80 18.14
N PHE A 11 1.24 -54.88 18.97
CA PHE A 11 0.76 -53.53 19.05
C PHE A 11 1.34 -52.74 17.82
N LEU A 12 0.49 -52.51 16.82
CA LEU A 12 0.74 -51.53 15.78
C LEU A 12 0.54 -50.16 16.39
N SER A 13 1.61 -49.46 16.79
CA SER A 13 1.59 -48.03 17.04
C SER A 13 1.34 -47.32 15.71
N SER A 14 0.09 -46.91 15.49
CA SER A 14 -0.21 -45.94 14.45
C SER A 14 0.43 -44.60 14.87
N CYS A 15 1.57 -44.24 14.28
CA CYS A 15 1.95 -42.85 14.22
C CYS A 15 0.89 -42.12 13.41
N SER A 16 0.00 -41.42 14.10
CA SER A 16 -0.77 -40.36 13.47
C SER A 16 0.22 -39.32 13.03
N PHE A 17 0.51 -39.26 11.73
CA PHE A 17 1.01 -38.03 11.15
C PHE A 17 -0.11 -37.01 11.42
N GLU A 18 0.14 -36.05 12.30
CA GLU A 18 -0.62 -34.81 12.30
C GLU A 18 -0.50 -34.25 10.89
N GLN A 19 -1.53 -34.38 10.13
CA GLN A 19 -1.70 -33.68 8.86
C GLN A 19 -1.75 -32.21 9.26
N LEU A 20 -0.67 -31.48 9.01
CA LEU A 20 -0.65 -30.03 9.07
C LEU A 20 -1.86 -29.58 8.26
N ASN A 21 -2.76 -28.89 8.90
CA ASN A 21 -4.00 -28.41 8.27
C ASN A 21 -3.62 -27.24 7.37
N ASP A 22 -3.14 -27.54 6.17
CA ASP A 22 -2.69 -26.59 5.13
C ASP A 22 -3.88 -25.81 4.52
N ASP A 23 -5.06 -25.85 5.17
CA ASP A 23 -6.33 -25.34 4.67
C ASP A 23 -6.71 -23.97 5.25
N GLU A 24 -5.82 -23.32 5.98
CA GLU A 24 -6.05 -22.01 6.58
C GLU A 24 -4.88 -21.05 6.34
N VAL A 25 -5.17 -19.77 6.17
CA VAL A 25 -4.17 -18.68 6.13
C VAL A 25 -4.61 -17.55 7.04
N VAL A 26 -3.75 -17.13 7.96
CA VAL A 26 -4.00 -16.02 8.86
C VAL A 26 -3.27 -14.75 8.36
N ILE A 27 -4.03 -13.72 8.06
CA ILE A 27 -3.49 -12.43 7.59
C ILE A 27 -3.52 -11.41 8.72
N TYR A 28 -2.38 -10.84 9.06
CA TYR A 28 -2.30 -9.63 9.87
C TYR A 28 -2.23 -8.42 8.93
N THR A 29 -3.19 -7.47 9.04
CA THR A 29 -3.30 -6.37 8.07
C THR A 29 -3.66 -5.02 8.69
N SER A 30 -3.08 -3.96 8.13
CA SER A 30 -3.53 -2.59 8.39
C SER A 30 -4.60 -2.09 7.40
N ARG A 31 -5.00 -2.94 6.45
CA ARG A 31 -6.06 -2.63 5.51
C ARG A 31 -7.43 -2.81 6.20
N GLN A 32 -8.37 -1.93 5.86
CA GLN A 32 -9.73 -2.03 6.39
C GLN A 32 -10.40 -3.30 5.85
N PRO A 33 -11.04 -4.13 6.71
CA PRO A 33 -11.59 -5.42 6.31
C PRO A 33 -12.53 -5.35 5.10
N GLN A 34 -13.43 -4.37 5.06
CA GLN A 34 -14.41 -4.19 3.98
C GLN A 34 -13.77 -3.96 2.60
N LEU A 35 -12.47 -3.66 2.54
CA LEU A 35 -11.75 -3.46 1.28
C LEU A 35 -11.11 -4.74 0.72
N ILE A 36 -11.06 -5.81 1.53
CA ILE A 36 -10.43 -7.08 1.16
C ILE A 36 -11.30 -8.32 1.42
N GLU A 37 -12.32 -8.21 2.28
CA GLU A 37 -13.15 -9.36 2.70
C GLU A 37 -13.77 -10.10 1.51
N ASN A 38 -14.41 -9.38 0.59
CA ASN A 38 -14.99 -10.01 -0.60
C ASN A 38 -13.94 -10.70 -1.48
N LEU A 39 -12.75 -10.11 -1.61
CA LEU A 39 -11.64 -10.67 -2.35
C LEU A 39 -11.16 -12.00 -1.74
N LEU A 40 -11.00 -12.04 -0.41
CA LEU A 40 -10.55 -13.21 0.31
C LEU A 40 -11.63 -14.32 0.32
N ASN A 41 -12.90 -13.94 0.33
CA ASN A 41 -14.01 -14.91 0.19
C ASN A 41 -13.95 -15.61 -1.17
N VAL A 42 -13.75 -14.88 -2.27
CA VAL A 42 -13.60 -15.47 -3.61
C VAL A 42 -12.40 -16.43 -3.66
N PHE A 43 -11.26 -16.04 -3.09
CA PHE A 43 -10.11 -16.94 -2.95
C PHE A 43 -10.46 -18.24 -2.22
N SER A 44 -11.17 -18.12 -1.08
CA SER A 44 -11.59 -19.29 -0.28
C SER A 44 -12.57 -20.18 -1.04
N GLU A 45 -13.51 -19.60 -1.80
CA GLU A 45 -14.46 -20.34 -2.64
C GLU A 45 -13.76 -21.10 -3.79
N GLU A 46 -12.76 -20.47 -4.43
CA GLU A 46 -12.03 -21.06 -5.55
C GLU A 46 -11.03 -22.16 -5.12
N THR A 47 -10.44 -22.02 -3.93
CA THR A 47 -9.32 -22.87 -3.52
C THR A 47 -9.65 -23.86 -2.39
N GLY A 48 -10.71 -23.59 -1.63
CA GLY A 48 -11.05 -24.30 -0.40
C GLY A 48 -10.23 -23.88 0.83
N ILE A 49 -9.23 -22.99 0.65
CA ILE A 49 -8.36 -22.50 1.73
C ILE A 49 -9.13 -21.42 2.50
N GLN A 50 -9.26 -21.59 3.81
CA GLN A 50 -9.90 -20.59 4.67
C GLN A 50 -8.93 -19.43 4.96
N VAL A 51 -9.48 -18.21 5.04
CA VAL A 51 -8.67 -17.03 5.36
C VAL A 51 -9.23 -16.33 6.58
N THR A 52 -8.39 -16.20 7.61
CA THR A 52 -8.69 -15.44 8.83
C THR A 52 -7.94 -14.12 8.80
N VAL A 53 -8.61 -13.01 9.18
CA VAL A 53 -8.03 -11.66 9.12
C VAL A 53 -8.00 -11.03 10.51
N LEU A 54 -6.80 -10.63 10.94
CA LEU A 54 -6.60 -9.75 12.08
C LEU A 54 -6.23 -8.35 11.60
N SER A 55 -7.13 -7.39 11.81
CA SER A 55 -6.92 -5.99 11.41
C SER A 55 -6.45 -5.12 12.57
N GLY A 56 -5.48 -4.22 12.32
CA GLY A 56 -4.95 -3.32 13.32
C GLY A 56 -4.02 -2.23 12.77
N ASP A 57 -3.37 -1.51 13.67
CA ASP A 57 -2.31 -0.58 13.28
C ASP A 57 -1.10 -1.33 12.75
N ALA A 58 -0.54 -0.87 11.63
CA ALA A 58 0.54 -1.57 10.93
C ALA A 58 1.79 -1.75 11.80
N GLN A 59 2.17 -0.71 12.56
CA GLN A 59 3.35 -0.77 13.43
C GLN A 59 3.13 -1.74 14.59
N GLN A 60 1.93 -1.71 15.20
CA GLN A 60 1.59 -2.60 16.31
C GLN A 60 1.56 -4.07 15.85
N LEU A 61 0.98 -4.35 14.68
CA LEU A 61 0.95 -5.72 14.13
C LEU A 61 2.36 -6.21 13.76
N MET A 62 3.17 -5.35 13.16
CA MET A 62 4.57 -5.67 12.83
C MET A 62 5.39 -5.97 14.08
N GLU A 63 5.30 -5.13 15.12
CA GLU A 63 5.99 -5.37 16.39
C GLU A 63 5.47 -6.64 17.08
N ARG A 64 4.18 -6.93 16.99
CA ARG A 64 3.59 -8.15 17.52
C ARG A 64 4.20 -9.38 16.86
N ILE A 65 4.26 -9.45 15.53
CA ILE A 65 4.90 -10.55 14.80
C ILE A 65 6.37 -10.69 15.21
N ALA A 66 7.10 -9.56 15.28
CA ALA A 66 8.51 -9.55 15.65
C ALA A 66 8.79 -10.06 17.08
N VAL A 67 7.85 -9.86 18.01
CA VAL A 67 7.98 -10.32 19.41
C VAL A 67 7.52 -11.77 19.58
N GLU A 68 6.46 -12.16 18.87
CA GLU A 68 5.91 -13.53 18.90
C GLU A 68 6.83 -14.53 18.18
N GLU A 69 7.56 -14.10 17.15
CA GLU A 69 8.46 -14.96 16.36
C GLU A 69 7.76 -16.28 15.94
N ALA A 70 8.31 -17.43 16.38
CA ALA A 70 7.79 -18.76 16.06
C ALA A 70 6.41 -19.07 16.71
N ASP A 71 5.98 -18.27 17.67
CA ASP A 71 4.68 -18.42 18.34
C ASP A 71 3.59 -17.53 17.68
N THR A 72 3.92 -16.82 16.59
CA THR A 72 2.93 -15.99 15.88
C THR A 72 1.94 -16.85 15.10
N ASP A 73 0.66 -16.43 15.12
CA ASP A 73 -0.37 -17.01 14.26
C ASP A 73 -0.32 -16.45 12.82
N ALA A 74 0.43 -15.37 12.58
CA ALA A 74 0.45 -14.69 11.30
C ALA A 74 1.17 -15.49 10.21
N ASP A 75 0.48 -15.79 9.13
CA ASP A 75 1.06 -16.39 7.92
C ASP A 75 1.46 -15.32 6.89
N ILE A 76 0.65 -14.26 6.78
CA ILE A 76 0.87 -13.14 5.86
C ILE A 76 0.77 -11.83 6.64
N PHE A 77 1.74 -10.92 6.41
CA PHE A 77 1.62 -9.53 6.82
C PHE A 77 1.33 -8.65 5.62
N MET A 78 0.16 -7.98 5.64
CA MET A 78 -0.34 -7.14 4.56
C MET A 78 -0.50 -5.69 5.03
N THR A 79 -0.02 -4.73 4.26
CA THR A 79 -0.12 -3.31 4.61
C THR A 79 -0.39 -2.42 3.41
N VAL A 80 -0.76 -1.17 3.67
CA VAL A 80 -1.14 -0.17 2.66
C VAL A 80 0.02 0.75 2.26
N ASP A 81 1.27 0.36 2.53
CA ASP A 81 2.43 1.23 2.26
C ASP A 81 3.71 0.42 2.12
N ALA A 82 4.46 0.66 1.04
CA ALA A 82 5.73 0.01 0.77
C ALA A 82 6.78 0.27 1.86
N GLY A 83 6.77 1.46 2.48
CA GLY A 83 7.70 1.79 3.54
C GLY A 83 7.52 0.94 4.79
N VAL A 84 6.28 0.53 5.11
CA VAL A 84 6.01 -0.39 6.22
C VAL A 84 6.42 -1.82 5.86
N LEU A 85 6.23 -2.24 4.61
CA LEU A 85 6.70 -3.55 4.13
C LEU A 85 8.23 -3.64 4.20
N TRP A 86 8.90 -2.58 3.76
CA TRP A 86 10.36 -2.50 3.88
C TRP A 86 10.83 -2.59 5.34
N GLN A 87 10.17 -1.89 6.28
CA GLN A 87 10.51 -1.99 7.71
C GLN A 87 10.31 -3.40 8.26
N ALA A 88 9.28 -4.11 7.81
CA ALA A 88 9.04 -5.50 8.19
C ALA A 88 10.14 -6.44 7.64
N ALA A 89 10.58 -6.21 6.40
CA ALA A 89 11.71 -6.92 5.79
C ALA A 89 13.03 -6.65 6.54
N ASP A 90 13.32 -5.37 6.85
CA ASP A 90 14.50 -4.96 7.61
C ASP A 90 14.56 -5.58 9.03
N LYS A 91 13.39 -5.82 9.64
CA LYS A 91 13.25 -6.56 10.91
C LYS A 91 13.36 -8.08 10.76
N GLY A 92 13.48 -8.62 9.56
CA GLY A 92 13.56 -10.05 9.29
C GLY A 92 12.25 -10.82 9.54
N ILE A 93 11.10 -10.15 9.36
CA ILE A 93 9.78 -10.74 9.54
C ILE A 93 9.38 -11.64 8.37
N PHE A 94 9.87 -11.34 7.17
CA PHE A 94 9.49 -12.05 5.96
C PHE A 94 10.45 -13.17 5.57
N ASP A 95 9.89 -14.19 4.93
CA ASP A 95 10.61 -15.20 4.16
C ASP A 95 10.56 -14.81 2.67
N PRO A 96 11.67 -14.91 1.92
CA PRO A 96 11.64 -14.74 0.47
C PRO A 96 10.72 -15.77 -0.21
N VAL A 97 9.96 -15.33 -1.21
CA VAL A 97 9.07 -16.19 -1.99
C VAL A 97 9.61 -16.32 -3.41
N GLU A 98 10.12 -17.49 -3.75
CA GLU A 98 10.53 -17.84 -5.10
C GLU A 98 9.29 -18.32 -5.90
N SER A 99 8.65 -17.40 -6.64
CA SER A 99 7.50 -17.67 -7.49
C SER A 99 7.68 -17.04 -8.86
N GLU A 100 7.64 -17.88 -9.91
CA GLU A 100 7.65 -17.41 -11.30
C GLU A 100 6.38 -16.60 -11.61
N VAL A 101 5.24 -16.97 -11.02
CA VAL A 101 3.98 -16.24 -11.16
C VAL A 101 4.12 -14.81 -10.66
N LEU A 102 4.56 -14.62 -9.42
CA LEU A 102 4.72 -13.30 -8.81
C LEU A 102 5.79 -12.47 -9.53
N SER A 103 6.93 -13.08 -9.85
CA SER A 103 8.04 -12.36 -10.50
C SER A 103 7.73 -11.93 -11.94
N THR A 104 6.87 -12.66 -12.64
CA THR A 104 6.43 -12.31 -14.00
C THR A 104 5.30 -11.29 -14.00
N ARG A 105 4.36 -11.42 -13.07
CA ARG A 105 3.15 -10.58 -13.04
C ARG A 105 3.34 -9.22 -12.34
N ILE A 106 4.17 -9.17 -11.30
CA ILE A 106 4.40 -7.94 -10.54
C ILE A 106 5.68 -7.25 -11.02
N PRO A 107 5.59 -6.02 -11.57
CA PRO A 107 6.76 -5.26 -12.01
C PRO A 107 7.84 -5.15 -10.92
N GLN A 108 9.11 -5.25 -11.32
CA GLN A 108 10.22 -5.27 -10.37
C GLN A 108 10.25 -4.07 -9.42
N HIS A 109 9.91 -2.87 -9.91
CA HIS A 109 9.89 -1.67 -9.08
C HIS A 109 8.76 -1.63 -8.04
N LEU A 110 7.75 -2.51 -8.14
CA LEU A 110 6.61 -2.62 -7.22
C LEU A 110 6.71 -3.81 -6.25
N ARG A 111 7.87 -4.43 -6.13
CA ARG A 111 8.14 -5.52 -5.20
C ARG A 111 9.52 -5.37 -4.56
N ASP A 112 9.75 -6.13 -3.51
CA ASP A 112 11.05 -6.19 -2.85
C ASP A 112 12.12 -6.78 -3.76
N ILE A 113 13.34 -6.27 -3.66
CA ILE A 113 14.46 -6.71 -4.49
C ILE A 113 14.84 -8.17 -4.18
N ASP A 114 14.65 -8.61 -2.93
CA ASP A 114 14.92 -9.96 -2.44
C ASP A 114 13.65 -10.84 -2.38
N ASN A 115 12.55 -10.43 -3.05
CA ASN A 115 11.26 -11.13 -3.11
C ASN A 115 10.61 -11.41 -1.75
N GLN A 116 10.83 -10.57 -0.76
CA GLN A 116 10.24 -10.73 0.58
C GLN A 116 8.79 -10.23 0.64
N TRP A 117 8.41 -9.31 -0.23
CA TRP A 117 7.05 -8.79 -0.34
C TRP A 117 6.73 -8.29 -1.75
N PHE A 118 5.43 -8.19 -2.07
CA PHE A 118 4.92 -7.86 -3.40
C PHE A 118 3.78 -6.85 -3.30
N GLY A 119 3.70 -5.92 -4.28
CA GLY A 119 2.60 -4.99 -4.41
C GLY A 119 1.43 -5.61 -5.17
N PHE A 120 0.21 -5.49 -4.62
CA PHE A 120 -1.01 -6.05 -5.22
C PHE A 120 -2.02 -5.00 -5.66
N SER A 121 -1.86 -3.77 -5.26
CA SER A 121 -2.55 -2.62 -5.82
C SER A 121 -1.67 -1.38 -5.70
N LYS A 122 -1.87 -0.40 -6.58
CA LYS A 122 -1.12 0.86 -6.54
C LYS A 122 -2.06 2.07 -6.55
N ARG A 123 -1.57 3.20 -6.08
CA ARG A 123 -2.25 4.49 -6.14
C ARG A 123 -1.23 5.58 -6.42
N ALA A 124 -1.64 6.54 -7.21
CA ALA A 124 -0.89 7.77 -7.35
C ALA A 124 -1.25 8.72 -6.18
N ARG A 125 -0.27 9.48 -5.71
CA ARG A 125 -0.48 10.61 -4.83
C ARG A 125 -0.16 11.86 -5.63
N THR A 126 -1.18 12.59 -6.04
CA THR A 126 -1.01 13.67 -7.01
C THR A 126 -1.75 14.95 -6.62
N ILE A 127 -1.65 15.96 -7.46
CA ILE A 127 -2.27 17.27 -7.24
C ILE A 127 -3.75 17.19 -7.61
N VAL A 128 -4.60 17.69 -6.71
CA VAL A 128 -6.02 17.94 -6.98
C VAL A 128 -6.27 19.44 -6.76
N TYR A 129 -7.01 20.07 -7.66
CA TYR A 129 -7.19 21.50 -7.68
C TYR A 129 -8.64 21.90 -7.93
N SER A 130 -9.01 23.11 -7.49
CA SER A 130 -10.27 23.78 -7.81
C SER A 130 -10.23 24.27 -9.25
N LYS A 131 -11.15 23.79 -10.11
CA LYS A 131 -11.25 24.17 -11.51
C LYS A 131 -11.61 25.67 -11.71
N THR A 132 -12.17 26.31 -10.68
CA THR A 132 -12.50 27.74 -10.70
C THR A 132 -11.32 28.63 -10.35
N ASP A 133 -10.36 28.13 -9.55
CA ASP A 133 -9.29 28.96 -8.95
C ASP A 133 -7.93 28.74 -9.59
N ILE A 134 -7.71 27.60 -10.24
CA ILE A 134 -6.41 27.20 -10.79
C ILE A 134 -6.58 26.81 -12.27
N ASP A 135 -5.80 27.43 -13.14
CA ASP A 135 -5.58 26.94 -14.49
C ASP A 135 -4.60 25.76 -14.43
N PRO A 136 -4.95 24.55 -14.94
CA PRO A 136 -4.04 23.42 -14.95
C PRO A 136 -2.73 23.67 -15.71
N GLN A 137 -2.66 24.70 -16.59
CA GLN A 137 -1.43 25.08 -17.27
C GLN A 137 -0.39 25.72 -16.32
N ASP A 138 -0.82 26.21 -15.17
CA ASP A 138 0.07 26.75 -14.12
C ASP A 138 0.67 25.65 -13.23
N LEU A 139 0.19 24.40 -13.37
CA LEU A 139 0.65 23.25 -12.60
C LEU A 139 1.77 22.51 -13.36
N SER A 140 2.71 21.93 -12.62
CA SER A 140 3.79 21.13 -13.24
C SER A 140 4.29 20.00 -12.33
N SER A 141 4.80 20.30 -11.16
CA SER A 141 5.46 19.33 -10.28
C SER A 141 5.14 19.57 -8.81
N TYR A 142 5.45 18.61 -7.95
CA TYR A 142 5.38 18.80 -6.50
C TYR A 142 6.26 19.96 -6.03
N GLU A 143 7.44 20.10 -6.66
CA GLU A 143 8.43 21.11 -6.36
C GLU A 143 7.92 22.52 -6.69
N ALA A 144 7.16 22.66 -7.77
CA ALA A 144 6.58 23.94 -8.17
C ALA A 144 5.60 24.50 -7.12
N LEU A 145 4.91 23.65 -6.39
CA LEU A 145 3.97 24.06 -5.31
C LEU A 145 4.68 24.80 -4.16
N ALA A 146 6.01 24.76 -4.09
CA ALA A 146 6.79 25.51 -3.12
C ALA A 146 7.04 26.96 -3.53
N THR A 147 6.70 27.37 -4.74
CA THR A 147 6.90 28.74 -5.24
C THR A 147 5.91 29.73 -4.64
N ARG A 148 6.20 31.02 -4.70
CA ARG A 148 5.34 32.08 -4.16
C ARG A 148 3.97 32.21 -4.87
N GLU A 149 3.87 31.67 -6.04
CA GLU A 149 2.65 31.64 -6.86
C GLU A 149 1.50 30.90 -6.16
N PHE A 150 1.84 29.89 -5.36
CA PHE A 150 0.89 29.08 -4.59
C PHE A 150 0.71 29.54 -3.13
N LYS A 151 1.22 30.72 -2.78
CA LYS A 151 1.12 31.23 -1.41
C LYS A 151 -0.35 31.42 -1.00
N GLY A 152 -0.73 30.77 0.12
CA GLY A 152 -2.10 30.81 0.64
C GLY A 152 -3.11 30.04 -0.21
N LYS A 153 -2.65 29.12 -1.09
CA LYS A 153 -3.52 28.32 -1.96
C LYS A 153 -3.49 26.82 -1.63
N LEU A 154 -2.45 26.34 -0.93
CA LEU A 154 -2.21 24.93 -0.69
C LEU A 154 -2.86 24.47 0.61
N CYS A 155 -3.54 23.33 0.57
CA CYS A 155 -3.95 22.59 1.76
C CYS A 155 -3.32 21.20 1.76
N LEU A 156 -2.86 20.74 2.91
CA LEU A 156 -2.22 19.43 3.03
C LEU A 156 -2.80 18.64 4.21
N ARG A 157 -2.76 17.31 4.08
CA ARG A 157 -2.95 16.41 5.21
C ARG A 157 -1.69 16.41 6.08
N THR A 158 -1.83 16.13 7.37
CA THR A 158 -0.71 15.97 8.31
C THR A 158 0.39 15.03 7.79
N SER A 159 1.65 15.40 8.01
CA SER A 159 2.83 14.61 7.69
C SER A 159 2.97 13.32 8.54
N LYS A 160 2.20 13.22 9.65
CA LYS A 160 2.19 12.03 10.51
C LYS A 160 1.65 10.79 9.79
N LYS A 161 0.94 10.97 8.66
CA LYS A 161 0.49 9.83 7.84
C LYS A 161 1.56 9.38 6.88
N VAL A 162 1.72 8.07 6.79
CA VAL A 162 2.74 7.40 5.98
C VAL A 162 2.75 7.86 4.52
N TYR A 163 1.60 8.19 3.93
CA TYR A 163 1.50 8.62 2.53
C TYR A 163 2.32 9.87 2.20
N ASN A 164 2.36 10.86 3.11
CA ASN A 164 3.17 12.05 2.94
C ASN A 164 4.65 11.75 3.17
N ARG A 165 4.96 10.88 4.12
CA ARG A 165 6.35 10.44 4.35
C ARG A 165 6.91 9.72 3.14
N SER A 166 6.14 8.83 2.52
CA SER A 166 6.54 8.11 1.31
C SER A 166 6.72 9.05 0.11
N LEU A 167 5.85 10.07 -0.05
CA LEU A 167 6.07 11.12 -1.06
C LEU A 167 7.36 11.90 -0.81
N ILE A 168 7.61 12.34 0.43
CA ILE A 168 8.85 13.04 0.77
C ILE A 168 10.06 12.13 0.56
N ALA A 169 9.98 10.84 0.91
CA ALA A 169 11.02 9.85 0.66
C ALA A 169 11.36 9.72 -0.84
N SER A 170 10.33 9.65 -1.71
CA SER A 170 10.55 9.64 -3.16
C SER A 170 11.21 10.92 -3.67
N MET A 171 10.88 12.06 -3.07
CA MET A 171 11.52 13.34 -3.41
C MET A 171 12.97 13.42 -2.93
N ILE A 172 13.30 12.78 -1.80
CA ILE A 172 14.69 12.68 -1.31
C ILE A 172 15.53 11.87 -2.29
N GLU A 173 15.04 10.73 -2.74
CA GLU A 173 15.73 9.89 -3.74
C GLU A 173 15.97 10.66 -5.04
N ALA A 174 14.97 11.41 -5.52
CA ALA A 174 15.06 12.14 -6.78
C ALA A 174 15.88 13.43 -6.71
N ASN A 175 15.82 14.15 -5.59
CA ASN A 175 16.33 15.53 -5.49
C ASN A 175 17.43 15.74 -4.45
N GLY A 176 17.65 14.73 -3.58
CA GLY A 176 18.46 14.86 -2.37
C GLY A 176 17.74 15.59 -1.22
N SER A 177 18.25 15.39 0.00
CA SER A 177 17.62 15.87 1.25
C SER A 177 17.50 17.39 1.31
N GLU A 178 18.57 18.14 0.94
CA GLU A 178 18.57 19.59 1.04
C GLU A 178 17.54 20.28 0.13
N ARG A 179 17.40 19.80 -1.11
CA ARG A 179 16.41 20.35 -2.05
C ARG A 179 15.00 19.99 -1.59
N THR A 180 14.79 18.76 -1.16
CA THR A 180 13.49 18.29 -0.64
C THR A 180 13.08 19.08 0.59
N GLU A 181 13.99 19.36 1.53
CA GLU A 181 13.71 20.20 2.69
C GLU A 181 13.24 21.60 2.29
N ARG A 182 13.92 22.24 1.32
CA ARG A 182 13.48 23.54 0.80
C ARG A 182 12.09 23.51 0.20
N VAL A 183 11.77 22.45 -0.54
CA VAL A 183 10.43 22.27 -1.14
C VAL A 183 9.38 22.09 -0.04
N VAL A 184 9.59 21.21 0.92
CA VAL A 184 8.63 20.97 2.01
C VAL A 184 8.43 22.25 2.86
N LYS A 185 9.50 23.02 3.13
CA LYS A 185 9.37 24.36 3.76
C LYS A 185 8.53 25.32 2.91
N GLY A 186 8.70 25.29 1.58
CA GLY A 186 7.89 26.06 0.66
C GLY A 186 6.42 25.69 0.71
N TRP A 187 6.11 24.38 0.75
CA TRP A 187 4.71 23.92 0.94
C TRP A 187 4.10 24.45 2.24
N VAL A 188 4.83 24.35 3.36
CA VAL A 188 4.37 24.88 4.66
C VAL A 188 4.11 26.38 4.60
N ASN A 189 4.98 27.14 3.96
CA ASN A 189 4.83 28.59 3.76
C ASN A 189 3.64 28.96 2.86
N ASN A 190 3.19 28.04 2.02
CA ASN A 190 2.11 28.24 1.06
C ASN A 190 0.76 27.70 1.57
N LEU A 191 0.71 27.14 2.78
CA LEU A 191 -0.54 26.65 3.37
C LEU A 191 -1.56 27.79 3.52
N ALA A 192 -2.80 27.51 3.08
CA ALA A 192 -3.97 28.36 3.31
C ALA A 192 -4.58 28.12 4.69
N GLU A 193 -4.55 26.87 5.14
CA GLU A 193 -5.18 26.38 6.36
C GLU A 193 -4.20 25.50 7.16
N PRO A 194 -4.40 25.28 8.46
CA PRO A 194 -3.70 24.24 9.20
C PRO A 194 -3.87 22.87 8.55
N VAL A 195 -2.91 21.95 8.76
CA VAL A 195 -2.95 20.62 8.17
C VAL A 195 -4.17 19.83 8.64
N PHE A 196 -4.72 19.05 7.72
CA PHE A 196 -5.93 18.24 7.93
C PHE A 196 -5.60 16.83 8.42
N SER A 197 -6.56 16.18 9.06
CA SER A 197 -6.41 14.81 9.54
C SER A 197 -6.56 13.73 8.45
N SER A 198 -7.23 14.04 7.33
CA SER A 198 -7.50 13.09 6.25
C SER A 198 -7.52 13.72 4.88
N ASP A 199 -7.20 12.92 3.83
CA ASP A 199 -7.29 13.37 2.43
C ASP A 199 -8.75 13.73 2.04
N THR A 200 -9.75 13.03 2.57
CA THR A 200 -11.16 13.37 2.35
C THR A 200 -11.49 14.77 2.86
N ASN A 201 -11.02 15.15 4.05
CA ASN A 201 -11.28 16.48 4.62
C ASN A 201 -10.56 17.58 3.82
N VAL A 202 -9.34 17.31 3.35
CA VAL A 202 -8.62 18.25 2.48
C VAL A 202 -9.36 18.48 1.17
N LEU A 203 -9.82 17.40 0.51
CA LEU A 203 -10.61 17.50 -0.73
C LEU A 203 -11.90 18.31 -0.55
N LYS A 204 -12.61 18.08 0.57
CA LYS A 204 -13.80 18.87 0.90
C LYS A 204 -13.48 20.35 1.18
N ALA A 205 -12.30 20.65 1.74
CA ALA A 205 -11.85 22.01 1.95
C ALA A 205 -11.55 22.74 0.62
N VAL A 206 -10.93 22.03 -0.36
CA VAL A 206 -10.72 22.57 -1.71
C VAL A 206 -12.06 22.78 -2.41
N GLU A 207 -12.99 21.84 -2.36
CA GLU A 207 -14.34 21.98 -2.93
C GLU A 207 -15.11 23.17 -2.35
N ALA A 208 -14.94 23.42 -1.06
CA ALA A 208 -15.57 24.54 -0.35
C ALA A 208 -14.87 25.91 -0.57
N GLY A 209 -13.75 25.95 -1.30
CA GLY A 209 -12.99 27.17 -1.57
C GLY A 209 -12.12 27.67 -0.41
N ASN A 210 -11.86 26.84 0.62
CA ASN A 210 -10.95 27.21 1.72
C ASN A 210 -9.47 27.22 1.27
N CYS A 211 -9.16 26.48 0.22
CA CYS A 211 -7.88 26.46 -0.47
C CYS A 211 -8.11 26.04 -1.94
N SER A 212 -7.12 26.29 -2.79
CA SER A 212 -7.29 26.10 -4.23
C SER A 212 -6.73 24.77 -4.74
N LEU A 213 -5.83 24.11 -3.98
CA LEU A 213 -5.21 22.84 -4.39
C LEU A 213 -4.67 22.04 -3.22
N THR A 214 -4.43 20.76 -3.47
CA THR A 214 -3.90 19.81 -2.50
C THR A 214 -3.11 18.68 -3.14
N ILE A 215 -2.43 17.84 -2.33
CA ILE A 215 -1.79 16.59 -2.74
C ILE A 215 -2.46 15.43 -1.99
N VAL A 216 -3.12 14.52 -2.71
CA VAL A 216 -3.89 13.41 -2.13
C VAL A 216 -3.71 12.12 -2.90
N ASN A 217 -4.07 10.98 -2.29
CA ASN A 217 -4.17 9.73 -3.02
C ASN A 217 -5.42 9.73 -3.90
N THR A 218 -5.27 9.23 -5.11
CA THR A 218 -6.29 9.22 -6.18
C THR A 218 -7.64 8.64 -5.76
N TYR A 219 -7.65 7.52 -5.04
CA TYR A 219 -8.88 6.83 -4.65
C TYR A 219 -9.80 7.65 -3.72
N TYR A 220 -9.26 8.64 -2.97
CA TYR A 220 -10.12 9.52 -2.17
C TYR A 220 -10.96 10.44 -3.04
N LEU A 221 -10.35 11.01 -4.09
CA LEU A 221 -11.10 11.81 -5.07
C LEU A 221 -12.11 10.94 -5.82
N ALA A 222 -11.71 9.75 -6.27
CA ALA A 222 -12.60 8.82 -6.96
C ALA A 222 -13.88 8.50 -6.17
N ARG A 223 -13.73 8.25 -4.86
CA ARG A 223 -14.88 7.99 -3.97
C ARG A 223 -15.81 9.20 -3.82
N LEU A 224 -15.26 10.40 -3.75
CA LEU A 224 -16.05 11.62 -3.63
C LEU A 224 -16.79 11.94 -4.95
N ILE A 225 -16.17 11.69 -6.09
CA ILE A 225 -16.83 11.82 -7.42
C ILE A 225 -17.96 10.81 -7.53
N GLU A 226 -17.74 9.53 -7.23
CA GLU A 226 -18.76 8.48 -7.30
C GLU A 226 -19.96 8.76 -6.39
N SER A 227 -19.72 9.35 -5.21
CA SER A 227 -20.78 9.75 -4.27
C SER A 227 -21.41 11.11 -4.61
N ASN A 228 -21.07 11.73 -5.74
CA ASN A 228 -21.49 13.09 -6.13
C ASN A 228 -21.28 14.14 -5.03
N SER A 229 -20.18 13.99 -4.28
CA SER A 229 -19.86 14.88 -3.15
C SER A 229 -18.96 16.05 -3.56
N VAL A 230 -18.43 16.04 -4.79
CA VAL A 230 -17.57 17.08 -5.37
C VAL A 230 -17.83 17.23 -6.87
N GLU A 231 -17.82 18.47 -7.38
CA GLU A 231 -18.07 18.80 -8.78
C GLU A 231 -16.98 19.68 -9.39
N ASN A 232 -16.37 20.52 -8.54
CA ASN A 232 -15.40 21.54 -8.96
C ASN A 232 -13.95 21.10 -8.89
N LEU A 233 -13.67 19.83 -8.58
CA LEU A 233 -12.29 19.33 -8.46
C LEU A 233 -11.77 18.77 -9.78
N GLY A 234 -10.52 19.14 -10.10
CA GLY A 234 -9.72 18.56 -11.18
C GLY A 234 -8.54 17.76 -10.61
N ILE A 235 -8.09 16.76 -11.36
CA ILE A 235 -6.84 16.05 -11.09
C ILE A 235 -5.75 16.54 -12.03
N PHE A 236 -4.52 16.65 -11.52
CA PHE A 236 -3.34 16.98 -12.30
C PHE A 236 -2.20 16.02 -11.98
N TRP A 237 -1.64 15.40 -12.99
CA TRP A 237 -0.54 14.46 -12.86
C TRP A 237 0.79 15.22 -12.70
N ALA A 238 1.35 15.22 -11.49
CA ALA A 238 2.59 15.93 -11.20
C ALA A 238 3.79 15.29 -11.92
N ASN A 239 4.82 16.09 -12.20
CA ASN A 239 6.13 15.64 -12.69
C ASN A 239 6.11 14.85 -14.02
N GLN A 240 5.15 15.10 -14.93
CA GLN A 240 5.04 14.35 -16.18
C GLN A 240 6.19 14.62 -17.14
N GLU A 241 6.82 15.80 -17.07
CA GLU A 241 7.96 16.19 -17.90
C GLU A 241 9.32 15.66 -17.37
N ASP A 242 9.30 15.09 -16.16
CA ASP A 242 10.53 14.52 -15.56
C ASP A 242 10.32 13.07 -15.08
N ARG A 243 10.36 12.77 -13.77
CA ARG A 243 10.32 11.40 -13.23
C ARG A 243 8.95 10.74 -13.27
N GLY A 244 7.87 11.49 -13.39
CA GLY A 244 6.51 10.99 -13.27
C GLY A 244 5.90 11.20 -11.88
N VAL A 245 4.62 10.83 -11.75
CA VAL A 245 3.86 11.00 -10.51
C VAL A 245 4.24 9.92 -9.48
N HIS A 246 4.34 10.31 -8.22
CA HIS A 246 4.59 9.38 -7.12
C HIS A 246 3.51 8.29 -7.02
N VAL A 247 3.95 7.04 -7.08
CA VAL A 247 3.13 5.85 -6.89
C VAL A 247 3.57 5.12 -5.63
N ASN A 248 2.61 4.58 -4.90
CA ASN A 248 2.85 3.71 -3.76
C ASN A 248 1.88 2.52 -3.81
N ILE A 249 2.16 1.47 -3.07
CA ILE A 249 1.45 0.19 -3.15
C ILE A 249 0.74 -0.17 -1.85
N SER A 250 -0.27 -1.03 -1.98
CA SER A 250 -0.64 -1.97 -0.93
C SER A 250 -0.07 -3.33 -1.29
N GLY A 251 0.57 -3.98 -0.34
CA GLY A 251 1.28 -5.22 -0.61
C GLY A 251 1.30 -6.15 0.59
N ALA A 252 1.88 -7.33 0.39
CA ALA A 252 1.97 -8.36 1.40
C ALA A 252 3.25 -9.20 1.23
N GLY A 253 3.71 -9.81 2.32
CA GLY A 253 4.80 -10.78 2.35
C GLY A 253 4.44 -11.98 3.20
N LEU A 254 5.13 -13.09 2.93
CA LEU A 254 5.05 -14.33 3.70
C LEU A 254 5.79 -14.14 5.03
N VAL A 255 5.13 -14.37 6.14
CA VAL A 255 5.77 -14.33 7.46
C VAL A 255 6.72 -15.52 7.60
N LYS A 256 7.95 -15.24 8.04
CA LYS A 256 9.04 -16.21 8.14
C LYS A 256 8.68 -17.47 8.94
N TRP A 257 7.90 -17.29 9.98
CA TRP A 257 7.50 -18.37 10.91
C TRP A 257 6.18 -19.02 10.58
N SER A 258 5.56 -18.65 9.43
CA SER A 258 4.32 -19.29 8.98
C SER A 258 4.42 -20.82 8.94
N ASN A 259 3.41 -21.47 9.50
CA ASN A 259 3.24 -22.92 9.41
C ASN A 259 2.46 -23.35 8.15
N ASN A 260 1.83 -22.38 7.44
CA ASN A 260 0.96 -22.59 6.28
C ASN A 260 1.59 -21.99 5.00
N LYS A 261 2.91 -22.14 4.81
CA LYS A 261 3.66 -21.47 3.73
C LYS A 261 3.11 -21.77 2.34
N SER A 262 2.73 -23.03 2.06
CA SER A 262 2.20 -23.45 0.76
C SER A 262 0.89 -22.72 0.43
N SER A 263 -0.07 -22.69 1.36
CA SER A 263 -1.36 -22.01 1.22
C SER A 263 -1.19 -20.48 1.16
N SER A 264 -0.24 -19.94 1.90
CA SER A 264 0.11 -18.51 1.89
C SER A 264 0.68 -18.07 0.54
N ILE A 265 1.59 -18.86 -0.04
CA ILE A 265 2.14 -18.57 -1.37
C ILE A 265 1.04 -18.64 -2.42
N LYS A 266 0.14 -19.62 -2.37
CA LYS A 266 -1.03 -19.69 -3.27
C LYS A 266 -1.90 -18.44 -3.17
N LEU A 267 -2.11 -17.91 -1.95
CA LEU A 267 -2.86 -16.67 -1.78
C LEU A 267 -2.11 -15.47 -2.38
N LEU A 268 -0.81 -15.33 -2.14
CA LEU A 268 -0.01 -14.26 -2.75
C LEU A 268 -0.06 -14.34 -4.28
N GLU A 269 0.10 -15.53 -4.88
CA GLU A 269 -0.03 -15.72 -6.33
C GLU A 269 -1.43 -15.37 -6.83
N TRP A 270 -2.48 -15.83 -6.13
CA TRP A 270 -3.86 -15.52 -6.48
C TRP A 270 -4.16 -14.01 -6.43
N LEU A 271 -3.60 -13.27 -5.46
CA LEU A 271 -3.73 -11.81 -5.38
C LEU A 271 -3.16 -11.09 -6.61
N SER A 272 -2.25 -11.72 -7.37
CA SER A 272 -1.75 -11.21 -8.64
C SER A 272 -2.60 -11.64 -9.85
N SER A 273 -3.61 -12.51 -9.69
CA SER A 273 -4.47 -12.97 -10.78
C SER A 273 -5.33 -11.84 -11.36
N ASP A 274 -5.79 -12.00 -12.60
CA ASP A 274 -6.68 -11.02 -13.24
C ASP A 274 -7.94 -10.79 -12.42
N THR A 275 -8.54 -11.86 -11.89
CA THR A 275 -9.72 -11.81 -11.00
C THR A 275 -9.46 -10.91 -9.80
N ALA A 276 -8.39 -11.14 -9.05
CA ALA A 276 -8.07 -10.35 -7.86
C ALA A 276 -7.75 -8.90 -8.21
N GLN A 277 -6.99 -8.66 -9.28
CA GLN A 277 -6.61 -7.33 -9.73
C GLN A 277 -7.82 -6.51 -10.20
N GLU A 278 -8.76 -7.11 -10.92
CA GLU A 278 -10.04 -6.45 -11.27
C GLU A 278 -10.86 -6.10 -10.01
N MET A 279 -10.92 -7.01 -9.03
CA MET A 279 -11.64 -6.76 -7.78
C MET A 279 -11.02 -5.59 -7.01
N TYR A 280 -9.68 -5.51 -6.93
CA TYR A 280 -8.99 -4.37 -6.34
C TYR A 280 -9.33 -3.05 -7.07
N ALA A 281 -9.22 -3.05 -8.39
CA ALA A 281 -9.48 -1.86 -9.19
C ALA A 281 -10.93 -1.37 -9.03
N LYS A 282 -11.91 -2.27 -9.12
CA LYS A 282 -13.34 -1.94 -9.04
C LYS A 282 -13.77 -1.53 -7.64
N ALA A 283 -13.44 -2.33 -6.63
CA ALA A 283 -13.92 -2.10 -5.26
C ALA A 283 -13.23 -0.89 -4.60
N ASN A 284 -11.93 -0.76 -4.78
CA ASN A 284 -11.13 0.20 -4.03
C ASN A 284 -10.80 1.47 -4.82
N LYS A 285 -11.05 1.47 -6.14
CA LYS A 285 -10.65 2.57 -7.04
C LYS A 285 -9.14 2.80 -6.99
N GLU A 286 -8.40 1.71 -6.86
CA GLU A 286 -6.94 1.65 -6.93
C GLU A 286 -6.53 1.17 -8.33
N TYR A 287 -5.31 1.44 -8.73
CA TYR A 287 -4.76 0.92 -9.97
C TYR A 287 -4.24 -0.50 -9.73
N PRO A 288 -4.45 -1.42 -10.67
CA PRO A 288 -3.83 -2.74 -10.62
C PRO A 288 -2.30 -2.63 -10.76
N THR A 289 -1.58 -3.59 -10.20
CA THR A 289 -0.13 -3.72 -10.40
C THR A 289 0.21 -4.54 -11.63
N VAL A 290 -0.76 -5.28 -12.15
CA VAL A 290 -0.66 -6.12 -13.35
C VAL A 290 -1.23 -5.35 -14.54
N ASP A 291 -0.55 -5.40 -15.68
CA ASP A 291 -0.96 -4.73 -16.90
C ASP A 291 -2.20 -5.38 -17.54
N GLY A 292 -2.97 -4.59 -18.30
CA GLY A 292 -4.12 -5.06 -19.08
C GLY A 292 -5.40 -5.27 -18.28
N ILE A 293 -5.43 -4.95 -16.98
CA ILE A 293 -6.60 -5.07 -16.13
C ILE A 293 -7.50 -3.81 -16.28
N PRO A 294 -8.82 -3.98 -16.51
CA PRO A 294 -9.75 -2.87 -16.63
C PRO A 294 -9.79 -2.00 -15.37
N LEU A 295 -9.76 -0.69 -15.55
CA LEU A 295 -9.86 0.28 -14.49
C LEU A 295 -11.33 0.54 -14.08
N HIS A 296 -11.52 1.10 -12.89
CA HIS A 296 -12.81 1.66 -12.51
C HIS A 296 -13.11 2.89 -13.40
N PRO A 297 -14.35 3.08 -13.93
CA PRO A 297 -14.65 4.14 -14.90
C PRO A 297 -14.26 5.56 -14.47
N VAL A 298 -14.37 5.88 -13.17
CA VAL A 298 -13.94 7.18 -12.63
C VAL A 298 -12.44 7.38 -12.78
N ILE A 299 -11.64 6.33 -12.58
CA ILE A 299 -10.17 6.40 -12.70
C ILE A 299 -9.77 6.42 -14.18
N GLU A 300 -10.41 5.60 -15.00
CA GLU A 300 -10.18 5.54 -16.45
C GLU A 300 -10.43 6.89 -17.13
N ALA A 301 -11.45 7.64 -16.66
CA ALA A 301 -11.76 8.98 -17.18
C ALA A 301 -10.64 10.03 -16.93
N TRP A 302 -9.68 9.75 -16.05
CA TRP A 302 -8.54 10.65 -15.80
C TRP A 302 -7.41 10.49 -16.80
N GLY A 303 -7.48 9.46 -17.67
CA GLY A 303 -6.47 9.16 -18.68
C GLY A 303 -5.18 8.55 -18.08
N ASP A 304 -4.23 8.32 -18.98
CA ASP A 304 -2.93 7.76 -18.62
C ASP A 304 -2.00 8.78 -17.98
N PHE A 305 -1.06 8.30 -17.20
CA PHE A 305 -0.02 9.12 -16.60
C PHE A 305 1.32 8.36 -16.55
N LYS A 306 2.40 9.12 -16.57
CA LYS A 306 3.74 8.58 -16.34
C LYS A 306 3.96 8.38 -14.85
N GLU A 307 4.24 7.14 -14.45
CA GLU A 307 4.60 6.78 -13.09
C GLU A 307 6.07 7.09 -12.80
N ASP A 308 6.36 7.48 -11.57
CA ASP A 308 7.72 7.46 -11.05
C ASP A 308 8.12 6.00 -10.79
N LEU A 309 9.07 5.49 -11.58
CA LEU A 309 9.55 4.11 -11.51
C LEU A 309 10.59 3.89 -10.42
N ILE A 310 10.56 4.70 -9.37
CA ILE A 310 11.39 4.47 -8.18
C ILE A 310 11.14 3.05 -7.66
N GLN A 311 12.20 2.35 -7.29
CA GLN A 311 12.10 1.10 -6.57
C GLN A 311 11.42 1.38 -5.21
N VAL A 312 10.24 0.80 -4.97
CA VAL A 312 9.39 1.19 -3.84
C VAL A 312 9.96 0.87 -2.45
N ASP A 313 10.99 0.04 -2.34
CA ASP A 313 11.76 -0.18 -1.11
C ASP A 313 12.48 1.11 -0.63
N LYS A 314 12.86 2.00 -1.57
CA LYS A 314 13.41 3.33 -1.25
C LYS A 314 12.46 4.19 -0.42
N LEU A 315 11.15 3.99 -0.59
CA LEU A 315 10.13 4.67 0.21
C LEU A 315 10.24 4.31 1.70
N GLY A 316 10.75 3.12 2.01
CA GLY A 316 11.00 2.65 3.38
C GLY A 316 12.35 3.11 3.92
N SER A 317 13.43 2.85 3.18
CA SER A 317 14.80 3.16 3.64
C SER A 317 15.01 4.66 3.91
N MET A 318 14.26 5.54 3.22
CA MET A 318 14.32 7.00 3.40
C MET A 318 13.25 7.57 4.33
N GLN A 319 12.45 6.74 5.01
CA GLN A 319 11.37 7.24 5.87
C GLN A 319 11.86 8.06 7.06
N SER A 320 12.96 7.69 7.68
CA SER A 320 13.53 8.44 8.80
C SER A 320 13.93 9.85 8.38
N ASP A 321 14.57 9.98 7.22
CA ASP A 321 14.95 11.28 6.65
C ASP A 321 13.73 12.10 6.26
N ALA A 322 12.70 11.47 5.71
CA ALA A 322 11.44 12.13 5.38
C ALA A 322 10.73 12.69 6.62
N VAL A 323 10.73 11.95 7.73
CA VAL A 323 10.20 12.42 9.03
C VAL A 323 11.02 13.60 9.54
N PHE A 324 12.35 13.52 9.50
CA PHE A 324 13.24 14.60 9.92
C PHE A 324 13.00 15.88 9.10
N ILE A 325 12.91 15.77 7.77
CA ILE A 325 12.62 16.89 6.88
C ILE A 325 11.25 17.51 7.18
N ALA A 326 10.21 16.68 7.35
CA ALA A 326 8.89 17.18 7.70
C ALA A 326 8.91 17.99 9.01
N GLN A 327 9.56 17.47 10.05
CA GLN A 327 9.70 18.15 11.34
C GLN A 327 10.47 19.46 11.23
N THR A 328 11.64 19.45 10.56
CA THR A 328 12.50 20.63 10.36
C THR A 328 11.78 21.70 9.53
N ALA A 329 10.96 21.31 8.58
CA ALA A 329 10.15 22.22 7.78
C ALA A 329 8.92 22.77 8.53
N GLY A 330 8.58 22.25 9.71
CA GLY A 330 7.34 22.59 10.43
C GLY A 330 6.08 21.99 9.83
N TYR A 331 6.23 20.94 9.04
CA TYR A 331 5.12 20.19 8.47
C TYR A 331 4.62 19.13 9.47
N ASN A 332 3.59 19.44 10.24
CA ASN A 332 3.09 18.62 11.36
C ASN A 332 1.94 17.71 10.99
#